data_cbe3f89edb9525d0ace10c5627c4cca1
#
_entry.id   cbe3f89edb9525d0ace10c5627c4cca1
#
_cell.length_a   1.000
_cell.length_b   1.000
_cell.length_c   1.000
_cell.angle_alpha   90.00
_cell.angle_beta   90.00
_cell.angle_gamma   90.00
#
_symmetry.space_group_name_H-M   'P 1'
#
loop_
_entity.id
_entity.type
_entity.pdbx_description
1 polymer ?
#
loop_
_entity_poly.entity_id
_entity_poly.type
_entity_poly.pdbx_seq_one_letter_code
_entity_poly.pdbx_strand_id
1 'polypeptide(L)'
;MSNVKMPVLYRAFKSYVRFLVEKVYYRRTYYINKDKVPVDGTSLLVVSDHQNSMNDALGILMSIEDRVVHFIVRADVFALSKFADKFLRSIGLLPAFRLNWEGEEALQNNGATFRDSEKSLLEGSTVVIFPEAGHQDKHWLGTFSYGYTKMAFDAAEMGNFEKEIFILPSCNHYSDYNGLRTDMLVKYGTPISLKPYYELYKTKPRTAQREVNALVREQIKGMMLSIDDLEHYEAIDYIRQCPYGQDFARTHGLDPEELPQKLESDKKLVAALAEASSRDNAEVSAIYGEALSMEKAVREAGIREQHLDAVPGKGNVVAQLAVLLLLAPLAVFALWPALPAWFIPKYFADRAEDKMFSGTFVIALNALFIFPVFGIVTFIITLVNSGFVAAVAYVALFPALCLFEWAYARWIREFIQDVKAVNASKSGLLAGLRKRRDALYGKIDKIIGK
;
A
#
# COMPACT_ATOMS: atom_id res chain seq x y z
N MET A 1 30.21 2.16 16.81
CA MET A 1 29.36 1.12 16.19
C MET A 1 28.42 0.61 17.27
N SER A 2 27.18 1.08 17.32
CA SER A 2 26.19 0.55 18.27
C SER A 2 25.71 -0.80 17.71
N ASN A 3 26.23 -1.91 18.27
CA ASN A 3 25.69 -3.24 18.03
C ASN A 3 24.36 -3.40 18.79
N VAL A 4 23.32 -2.67 18.41
CA VAL A 4 21.98 -2.94 18.91
C VAL A 4 21.48 -4.20 18.20
N LYS A 5 21.87 -5.37 18.74
CA LYS A 5 21.37 -6.65 18.22
C LYS A 5 19.85 -6.64 18.30
N MET A 6 19.18 -6.84 17.17
CA MET A 6 17.73 -7.00 17.15
C MET A 6 17.29 -8.06 18.18
N PRO A 7 16.37 -7.74 19.09
CA PRO A 7 15.85 -8.71 20.05
C PRO A 7 15.29 -9.95 19.33
N VAL A 8 15.44 -11.14 19.92
CA VAL A 8 14.99 -12.40 19.32
C VAL A 8 13.50 -12.35 18.98
N LEU A 9 12.68 -11.81 19.90
CA LEU A 9 11.24 -11.66 19.71
C LEU A 9 10.93 -10.76 18.50
N TYR A 10 11.63 -9.63 18.36
CA TYR A 10 11.46 -8.73 17.23
C TYR A 10 11.80 -9.43 15.90
N ARG A 11 12.92 -10.17 15.84
CA ARG A 11 13.30 -10.92 14.63
C ARG A 11 12.27 -11.98 14.26
N ALA A 12 11.83 -12.76 15.24
CA ALA A 12 10.83 -13.81 15.02
C ALA A 12 9.52 -13.20 14.51
N PHE A 13 9.04 -12.14 15.17
CA PHE A 13 7.83 -11.42 14.75
C PHE A 13 7.99 -10.82 13.34
N LYS A 14 9.10 -10.12 13.07
CA LYS A 14 9.40 -9.55 11.76
C LYS A 14 9.44 -10.61 10.66
N SER A 15 10.05 -11.78 10.91
CA SER A 15 10.11 -12.89 9.95
C SER A 15 8.73 -13.49 9.67
N TYR A 16 7.91 -13.64 10.70
CA TYR A 16 6.54 -14.12 10.57
C TYR A 16 5.68 -13.13 9.77
N VAL A 17 5.72 -11.84 10.11
CA VAL A 17 4.99 -10.81 9.38
C VAL A 17 5.48 -10.69 7.94
N ARG A 18 6.79 -10.81 7.70
CA ARG A 18 7.36 -10.84 6.35
C ARG A 18 6.76 -11.96 5.52
N PHE A 19 6.67 -13.17 6.07
CA PHE A 19 6.05 -14.30 5.38
C PHE A 19 4.61 -13.98 4.99
N LEU A 20 3.82 -13.42 5.90
CA LEU A 20 2.42 -13.06 5.61
C LEU A 20 2.32 -11.95 4.55
N VAL A 21 3.11 -10.91 4.67
CA VAL A 21 3.09 -9.76 3.75
C VAL A 21 3.57 -10.18 2.35
N GLU A 22 4.76 -10.78 2.24
CA GLU A 22 5.41 -11.04 0.95
C GLU A 22 4.94 -12.34 0.27
N LYS A 23 4.40 -13.32 1.00
CA LYS A 23 3.99 -14.63 0.43
C LYS A 23 2.50 -14.85 0.41
N VAL A 24 1.76 -14.26 1.36
CA VAL A 24 0.31 -14.46 1.47
C VAL A 24 -0.44 -13.24 0.95
N TYR A 25 -0.19 -12.05 1.48
CA TYR A 25 -1.00 -10.87 1.18
C TYR A 25 -0.67 -10.25 -0.19
N TYR A 26 0.61 -9.91 -0.43
CA TYR A 26 1.03 -9.38 -1.73
C TYR A 26 1.46 -10.49 -2.68
N ARG A 27 1.26 -10.25 -3.99
CA ARG A 27 1.74 -11.12 -5.06
C ARG A 27 3.23 -10.91 -5.27
N ARG A 28 3.65 -9.64 -5.38
CA ARG A 28 5.04 -9.21 -5.55
C ARG A 28 5.29 -7.97 -4.70
N THR A 29 6.51 -7.86 -4.20
CA THR A 29 7.00 -6.70 -3.45
C THR A 29 8.28 -6.20 -4.09
N TYR A 30 8.33 -4.89 -4.35
CA TYR A 30 9.47 -4.22 -4.99
C TYR A 30 10.09 -3.22 -4.03
N TYR A 31 11.41 -3.30 -3.88
CA TYR A 31 12.20 -2.39 -3.03
C TYR A 31 13.22 -1.66 -3.90
N ILE A 32 12.89 -0.45 -4.32
CA ILE A 32 13.69 0.34 -5.27
C ILE A 32 14.64 1.27 -4.52
N ASN A 33 15.90 1.35 -4.96
CA ASN A 33 16.96 2.14 -4.33
C ASN A 33 17.20 1.75 -2.84
N LYS A 34 17.04 0.49 -2.49
CA LYS A 34 17.32 -0.02 -1.15
C LYS A 34 18.78 0.21 -0.73
N ASP A 35 19.69 0.26 -1.68
CA ASP A 35 21.11 0.59 -1.52
C ASP A 35 21.35 2.00 -0.99
N LYS A 36 20.39 2.92 -1.14
CA LYS A 36 20.47 4.28 -0.59
C LYS A 36 20.13 4.35 0.90
N VAL A 37 19.58 3.28 1.50
CA VAL A 37 19.34 3.25 2.94
C VAL A 37 20.68 3.25 3.66
N PRO A 38 21.00 4.27 4.50
CA PRO A 38 22.27 4.33 5.20
C PRO A 38 22.52 3.09 6.04
N VAL A 39 23.80 2.77 6.27
CA VAL A 39 24.21 1.59 7.05
C VAL A 39 23.67 1.61 8.49
N ASP A 40 23.57 0.44 9.13
CA ASP A 40 23.13 0.32 10.51
C ASP A 40 24.00 1.16 11.47
N GLY A 41 23.36 1.72 12.50
CA GLY A 41 24.00 2.67 13.43
C GLY A 41 24.02 4.12 12.96
N THR A 42 23.54 4.42 11.75
CA THR A 42 23.28 5.79 11.29
C THR A 42 21.96 6.30 11.89
N SER A 43 21.98 7.52 12.42
CA SER A 43 20.78 8.21 12.89
C SER A 43 19.87 8.53 11.71
N LEU A 44 18.82 7.77 11.52
CA LEU A 44 17.99 7.78 10.32
C LEU A 44 16.51 8.04 10.63
N LEU A 45 15.98 9.12 10.07
CA LEU A 45 14.55 9.39 10.03
C LEU A 45 14.02 9.11 8.63
N VAL A 46 13.22 8.06 8.48
CA VAL A 46 12.52 7.78 7.22
C VAL A 46 11.22 8.56 7.21
N VAL A 47 11.00 9.32 6.16
CA VAL A 47 9.80 10.14 5.96
C VAL A 47 9.09 9.67 4.69
N SER A 48 7.85 9.25 4.80
CA SER A 48 7.10 8.65 3.69
C SER A 48 5.73 9.31 3.51
N ASP A 49 5.20 9.23 2.30
CA ASP A 49 3.78 9.42 2.02
C ASP A 49 2.93 8.40 2.79
N HIS A 50 1.63 8.67 2.95
CA HIS A 50 0.72 7.82 3.70
C HIS A 50 -0.56 7.56 2.94
N GLN A 51 -0.58 6.48 2.16
CA GLN A 51 -1.67 6.15 1.24
C GLN A 51 -2.43 4.88 1.60
N ASN A 52 -1.85 3.97 2.39
CA ASN A 52 -2.45 2.68 2.71
C ASN A 52 -2.25 2.25 4.18
N SER A 53 -2.45 3.21 5.09
CA SER A 53 -2.48 2.93 6.53
C SER A 53 -1.28 2.08 7.01
N MET A 54 -1.54 0.99 7.74
CA MET A 54 -0.49 0.11 8.26
C MET A 54 0.36 -0.55 7.15
N ASN A 55 -0.19 -0.71 5.94
CA ASN A 55 0.53 -1.36 4.85
C ASN A 55 1.77 -0.57 4.43
N ASP A 56 1.73 0.77 4.49
CA ASP A 56 2.88 1.63 4.24
C ASP A 56 4.01 1.36 5.23
N ALA A 57 3.66 1.25 6.52
CA ALA A 57 4.62 0.93 7.56
C ALA A 57 5.22 -0.48 7.38
N LEU A 58 4.38 -1.47 7.00
CA LEU A 58 4.84 -2.83 6.74
C LEU A 58 5.78 -2.90 5.54
N GLY A 59 5.50 -2.16 4.46
CA GLY A 59 6.39 -2.06 3.30
C GLY A 59 7.78 -1.58 3.69
N ILE A 60 7.87 -0.47 4.43
CA ILE A 60 9.13 0.08 4.94
C ILE A 60 9.81 -0.90 5.90
N LEU A 61 9.06 -1.52 6.83
CA LEU A 61 9.60 -2.50 7.78
C LEU A 61 10.25 -3.70 7.07
N MET A 62 9.64 -4.20 5.98
CA MET A 62 10.16 -5.34 5.24
C MET A 62 11.39 -4.98 4.40
N SER A 63 11.46 -3.75 3.87
CA SER A 63 12.56 -3.30 3.04
C SER A 63 13.86 -3.03 3.83
N ILE A 64 13.77 -2.66 5.11
CA ILE A 64 14.92 -2.43 6.01
C ILE A 64 15.15 -3.69 6.85
N GLU A 65 16.16 -4.49 6.53
CA GLU A 65 16.30 -5.85 7.07
C GLU A 65 17.15 -5.95 8.33
N ASP A 66 18.20 -5.16 8.41
CA ASP A 66 19.36 -5.34 9.28
C ASP A 66 19.24 -4.73 10.69
N ARG A 67 18.17 -3.97 10.96
CA ARG A 67 18.02 -3.20 12.20
C ARG A 67 16.60 -3.16 12.75
N VAL A 68 16.46 -2.65 13.96
CA VAL A 68 15.17 -2.29 14.55
C VAL A 68 14.68 -0.98 13.91
N VAL A 69 13.43 -0.98 13.48
CA VAL A 69 12.75 0.18 12.93
C VAL A 69 11.64 0.60 13.90
N HIS A 70 11.66 1.86 14.33
CA HIS A 70 10.66 2.43 15.20
C HIS A 70 9.61 3.18 14.39
N PHE A 71 8.32 2.87 14.63
CA PHE A 71 7.22 3.57 14.00
C PHE A 71 6.46 4.41 15.01
N ILE A 72 6.19 5.65 14.65
CA ILE A 72 5.32 6.53 15.42
C ILE A 72 3.88 6.24 15.00
N VAL A 73 3.07 5.72 15.93
CA VAL A 73 1.68 5.32 15.69
C VAL A 73 0.75 5.93 16.74
N ARG A 74 -0.57 5.92 16.48
CA ARG A 74 -1.58 6.51 17.36
C ARG A 74 -1.52 5.92 18.77
N ALA A 75 -1.59 6.77 19.79
CA ALA A 75 -1.48 6.37 21.20
C ALA A 75 -2.67 5.52 21.69
N ASP A 76 -3.87 5.70 21.12
CA ASP A 76 -5.07 4.93 21.50
C ASP A 76 -4.90 3.42 21.32
N VAL A 77 -4.06 2.98 20.38
CA VAL A 77 -3.73 1.56 20.16
C VAL A 77 -2.98 0.95 21.38
N PHE A 78 -2.20 1.76 22.10
CA PHE A 78 -1.50 1.34 23.31
C PHE A 78 -2.42 1.27 24.53
N ALA A 79 -3.51 2.03 24.53
CA ALA A 79 -4.46 2.09 25.64
C ALA A 79 -5.37 0.85 25.72
N LEU A 80 -5.37 -0.05 24.72
CA LEU A 80 -6.21 -1.25 24.69
C LEU A 80 -5.97 -2.19 25.88
N SER A 81 -4.72 -2.36 26.32
CA SER A 81 -4.35 -3.12 27.51
C SER A 81 -2.87 -2.93 27.87
N LYS A 82 -2.49 -3.19 29.14
CA LYS A 82 -1.07 -3.20 29.56
C LYS A 82 -0.23 -4.22 28.77
N PHE A 83 -0.83 -5.32 28.36
CA PHE A 83 -0.17 -6.32 27.53
C PHE A 83 0.06 -5.77 26.11
N ALA A 84 -0.95 -5.13 25.52
CA ALA A 84 -0.83 -4.49 24.19
C ALA A 84 0.27 -3.41 24.21
N ASP A 85 0.29 -2.51 25.20
CA ASP A 85 1.34 -1.50 25.33
C ASP A 85 2.75 -2.12 25.36
N LYS A 86 2.96 -3.10 26.26
CA LYS A 86 4.26 -3.78 26.37
C LYS A 86 4.65 -4.51 25.09
N PHE A 87 3.70 -5.19 24.44
CA PHE A 87 3.94 -5.90 23.19
C PHE A 87 4.29 -4.94 22.06
N LEU A 88 3.48 -3.88 21.84
CA LEU A 88 3.70 -2.89 20.78
C LEU A 88 5.06 -2.20 20.90
N ARG A 89 5.45 -1.80 22.12
CA ARG A 89 6.78 -1.25 22.37
C ARG A 89 7.90 -2.27 22.12
N SER A 90 7.69 -3.54 22.44
CA SER A 90 8.69 -4.59 22.20
C SER A 90 8.95 -4.87 20.72
N ILE A 91 8.01 -4.51 19.86
CA ILE A 91 8.14 -4.61 18.39
C ILE A 91 8.48 -3.25 17.73
N GLY A 92 8.89 -2.24 18.51
CA GLY A 92 9.43 -0.98 18.00
C GLY A 92 8.39 0.11 17.75
N LEU A 93 7.15 -0.02 18.21
CA LEU A 93 6.16 1.03 18.05
C LEU A 93 6.23 2.07 19.18
N LEU A 94 6.10 3.36 18.82
CA LEU A 94 6.10 4.51 19.70
C LEU A 94 4.74 5.23 19.62
N PRO A 95 4.09 5.57 20.76
CA PRO A 95 2.78 6.20 20.75
C PRO A 95 2.85 7.67 20.34
N ALA A 96 1.95 8.16 19.49
CA ALA A 96 1.73 9.58 19.21
C ALA A 96 0.33 10.01 19.60
N PHE A 97 0.20 11.13 20.28
CA PHE A 97 -1.06 11.70 20.74
C PHE A 97 -1.51 12.79 19.75
N ARG A 98 -2.79 12.79 19.36
CA ARG A 98 -3.38 13.78 18.45
C ARG A 98 -4.05 14.91 19.26
N LEU A 99 -3.72 16.16 18.94
CA LEU A 99 -4.29 17.37 19.57
C LEU A 99 -5.83 17.44 19.45
N ASN A 100 -6.39 16.99 18.35
CA ASN A 100 -7.80 17.16 18.05
C ASN A 100 -8.74 16.21 18.82
N TRP A 101 -8.20 15.19 19.49
CA TRP A 101 -8.99 14.13 20.13
C TRP A 101 -8.74 14.01 21.65
N GLU A 102 -7.61 14.50 22.14
CA GLU A 102 -7.13 14.18 23.49
C GLU A 102 -6.84 15.44 24.36
N GLY A 103 -7.07 16.65 23.84
CA GLY A 103 -6.95 17.91 24.59
C GLY A 103 -5.51 18.35 24.95
N GLU A 104 -5.38 19.29 25.90
CA GLU A 104 -4.08 19.86 26.29
C GLU A 104 -3.12 18.85 26.97
N GLU A 105 -3.64 17.81 27.61
CA GLU A 105 -2.83 16.71 28.16
C GLU A 105 -2.07 15.95 27.07
N ALA A 106 -2.62 15.88 25.86
CA ALA A 106 -1.97 15.27 24.69
C ALA A 106 -0.66 15.98 24.31
N LEU A 107 -0.57 17.30 24.53
CA LEU A 107 0.65 18.07 24.25
C LEU A 107 1.81 17.67 25.16
N GLN A 108 1.55 17.43 26.43
CA GLN A 108 2.58 17.01 27.40
C GLN A 108 3.04 15.58 27.10
N ASN A 109 2.11 14.69 26.74
CA ASN A 109 2.40 13.31 26.38
C ASN A 109 3.16 13.19 25.04
N ASN A 110 2.84 14.04 24.05
CA ASN A 110 3.63 14.12 22.81
C ASN A 110 5.09 14.53 23.06
N GLY A 111 5.33 15.42 24.04
CA GLY A 111 6.69 15.76 24.47
C GLY A 111 7.50 14.56 24.96
N ALA A 112 6.87 13.57 25.60
CA ALA A 112 7.55 12.34 26.01
C ALA A 112 7.86 11.43 24.79
N THR A 113 6.91 11.24 23.88
CA THR A 113 7.10 10.43 22.68
C THR A 113 8.16 11.00 21.74
N PHE A 114 8.15 12.31 21.54
CA PHE A 114 9.19 12.97 20.74
C PHE A 114 10.57 12.78 21.40
N ARG A 115 10.69 12.94 22.72
CA ARG A 115 11.94 12.66 23.43
C ARG A 115 12.44 11.22 23.28
N ASP A 116 11.54 10.23 23.28
CA ASP A 116 11.92 8.83 23.07
C ASP A 116 12.41 8.61 21.62
N SER A 117 11.77 9.26 20.65
CA SER A 117 12.17 9.22 19.23
C SER A 117 13.51 9.94 19.00
N GLU A 118 13.71 11.11 19.64
CA GLU A 118 14.96 11.88 19.60
C GLU A 118 16.12 11.11 20.19
N LYS A 119 15.93 10.43 21.33
CA LYS A 119 16.92 9.52 21.91
C LYS A 119 17.25 8.35 21.01
N SER A 120 16.22 7.73 20.43
CA SER A 120 16.40 6.61 19.47
C SER A 120 17.22 7.05 18.26
N LEU A 121 16.97 8.25 17.72
CA LEU A 121 17.79 8.81 16.64
C LEU A 121 19.24 9.04 17.11
N LEU A 122 19.46 9.62 18.29
CA LEU A 122 20.81 9.82 18.84
C LEU A 122 21.55 8.52 19.07
N GLU A 123 20.86 7.44 19.41
CA GLU A 123 21.45 6.09 19.56
C GLU A 123 21.78 5.43 18.23
N GLY A 124 21.44 6.04 17.09
CA GLY A 124 21.69 5.49 15.75
C GLY A 124 20.59 4.53 15.29
N SER A 125 19.39 4.65 15.84
CA SER A 125 18.24 3.89 15.41
C SER A 125 17.57 4.50 14.18
N THR A 126 16.71 3.71 13.54
CA THR A 126 15.83 4.18 12.46
C THR A 126 14.44 4.47 13.01
N VAL A 127 13.96 5.69 12.80
CA VAL A 127 12.58 6.11 13.11
C VAL A 127 11.84 6.37 11.81
N VAL A 128 10.59 5.94 11.73
CA VAL A 128 9.71 6.16 10.55
C VAL A 128 8.53 7.03 10.96
N ILE A 129 8.23 8.01 10.13
CA ILE A 129 7.10 8.92 10.34
C ILE A 129 6.36 9.21 9.03
N PHE A 130 5.05 9.38 9.14
CA PHE A 130 4.16 9.78 8.06
C PHE A 130 3.65 11.20 8.36
N PRO A 131 4.24 12.25 7.77
CA PRO A 131 4.00 13.63 8.18
C PRO A 131 2.66 14.20 7.70
N GLU A 132 1.93 13.51 6.84
CA GLU A 132 0.61 13.93 6.35
C GLU A 132 -0.47 13.90 7.44
N ALA A 133 -0.21 13.24 8.57
CA ALA A 133 -1.11 13.11 9.73
C ALA A 133 -2.49 12.49 9.40
N GLY A 134 -2.67 11.91 8.23
CA GLY A 134 -3.85 11.21 7.74
C GLY A 134 -3.51 10.40 6.51
N HIS A 135 -4.41 9.51 6.10
CA HIS A 135 -4.26 8.76 4.85
C HIS A 135 -4.85 9.55 3.69
N GLN A 136 -4.29 9.34 2.51
CA GLN A 136 -4.87 9.80 1.27
C GLN A 136 -5.37 8.57 0.50
N ASP A 137 -6.66 8.52 0.20
CA ASP A 137 -7.27 7.46 -0.61
C ASP A 137 -7.07 7.66 -2.13
N LYS A 138 -6.26 8.64 -2.49
CA LYS A 138 -5.98 9.07 -3.86
C LYS A 138 -4.49 9.30 -4.08
N HIS A 139 -4.07 9.23 -5.34
CA HIS A 139 -2.67 9.48 -5.74
C HIS A 139 -2.36 10.99 -5.75
N TRP A 140 -2.20 11.59 -4.59
CA TRP A 140 -1.72 12.96 -4.42
C TRP A 140 -1.01 13.11 -3.08
N LEU A 141 -0.11 14.07 -2.97
CA LEU A 141 0.68 14.31 -1.76
C LEU A 141 0.00 15.34 -0.87
N GLY A 142 -0.39 14.95 0.32
CA GLY A 142 -0.98 15.82 1.33
C GLY A 142 -0.02 16.87 1.87
N THR A 143 -0.51 17.70 2.79
CA THR A 143 0.31 18.71 3.46
C THR A 143 1.13 18.04 4.57
N PHE A 144 2.43 18.31 4.60
CA PHE A 144 3.33 17.81 5.64
C PHE A 144 3.32 18.72 6.87
N SER A 145 3.14 18.13 8.05
CA SER A 145 3.39 18.81 9.30
C SER A 145 4.90 18.98 9.54
N TYR A 146 5.30 20.07 10.17
CA TYR A 146 6.73 20.33 10.48
C TYR A 146 7.24 19.55 11.70
N GLY A 147 6.39 18.75 12.36
CA GLY A 147 6.75 18.03 13.58
C GLY A 147 7.95 17.08 13.39
N TYR A 148 8.07 16.44 12.24
CA TYR A 148 9.18 15.52 11.98
C TYR A 148 10.52 16.25 11.80
N THR A 149 10.53 17.41 11.13
CA THR A 149 11.76 18.22 11.00
C THR A 149 12.18 18.77 12.34
N LYS A 150 11.21 19.26 13.15
CA LYS A 150 11.48 19.68 14.52
C LYS A 150 12.12 18.55 15.33
N MET A 151 11.51 17.37 15.37
CA MET A 151 12.03 16.21 16.08
C MET A 151 13.47 15.85 15.66
N ALA A 152 13.77 15.89 14.36
CA ALA A 152 15.11 15.59 13.87
C ALA A 152 16.16 16.64 14.28
N PHE A 153 15.81 17.92 14.27
CA PHE A 153 16.69 18.99 14.74
C PHE A 153 16.81 19.01 16.27
N ASP A 154 15.74 18.76 17.02
CA ASP A 154 15.78 18.66 18.48
C ASP A 154 16.69 17.48 18.91
N ALA A 155 16.65 16.36 18.18
CA ALA A 155 17.60 15.26 18.41
C ALA A 155 19.06 15.71 18.16
N ALA A 156 19.32 16.49 17.11
CA ALA A 156 20.66 17.02 16.86
C ALA A 156 21.11 17.98 17.98
N GLU A 157 20.21 18.85 18.46
CA GLU A 157 20.47 19.79 19.57
C GLU A 157 20.75 19.05 20.87
N MET A 158 19.99 17.99 21.21
CA MET A 158 20.26 17.12 22.36
C MET A 158 21.65 16.49 22.31
N GLY A 159 22.18 16.22 21.12
CA GLY A 159 23.54 15.73 20.88
C GLY A 159 24.54 16.84 20.63
N ASN A 160 24.29 18.08 21.02
CA ASN A 160 25.15 19.26 20.79
C ASN A 160 25.58 19.44 19.33
N PHE A 161 24.75 18.98 18.37
CA PHE A 161 25.00 19.00 16.93
C PHE A 161 26.28 18.22 16.49
N GLU A 162 26.80 17.37 17.34
CA GLU A 162 27.99 16.55 17.03
C GLU A 162 27.62 15.39 16.11
N LYS A 163 26.44 14.82 16.28
CA LYS A 163 25.98 13.66 15.52
C LYS A 163 25.24 14.09 14.25
N GLU A 164 25.60 13.47 13.13
CA GLU A 164 24.93 13.68 11.87
C GLU A 164 23.63 12.88 11.83
N ILE A 165 22.52 13.55 11.55
CA ILE A 165 21.18 12.94 11.38
C ILE A 165 20.80 13.03 9.89
N PHE A 166 20.29 11.93 9.37
CA PHE A 166 19.80 11.85 8.00
C PHE A 166 18.29 11.74 7.97
N ILE A 167 17.66 12.43 7.00
CA ILE A 167 16.28 12.19 6.59
C ILE A 167 16.29 11.44 5.27
N LEU A 168 15.60 10.30 5.21
CA LEU A 168 15.46 9.48 4.01
C LEU A 168 14.02 9.58 3.50
N PRO A 169 13.78 10.30 2.39
CA PRO A 169 12.49 10.30 1.74
C PRO A 169 12.15 8.92 1.20
N SER A 170 10.91 8.49 1.39
CA SER A 170 10.38 7.22 0.89
C SER A 170 9.00 7.45 0.27
N CYS A 171 8.61 6.62 -0.67
CA CYS A 171 7.23 6.54 -1.11
C CYS A 171 6.78 5.09 -1.27
N ASN A 172 5.49 4.87 -1.00
CA ASN A 172 4.83 3.60 -1.22
C ASN A 172 3.92 3.69 -2.45
N HIS A 173 3.78 2.60 -3.17
CA HIS A 173 2.88 2.52 -4.30
C HIS A 173 2.29 1.11 -4.39
N TYR A 174 1.03 1.00 -4.81
CA TYR A 174 0.28 -0.25 -4.87
C TYR A 174 -0.42 -0.38 -6.21
N SER A 175 -0.50 -1.60 -6.74
CA SER A 175 -1.34 -1.86 -7.92
C SER A 175 -2.84 -1.76 -7.60
N ASP A 176 -3.21 -2.02 -6.35
CA ASP A 176 -4.54 -1.83 -5.77
C ASP A 176 -4.38 -1.69 -4.25
N TYR A 177 -4.99 -0.66 -3.65
CA TYR A 177 -4.87 -0.39 -2.21
C TYR A 177 -5.57 -1.43 -1.33
N ASN A 178 -6.69 -1.99 -1.78
CA ASN A 178 -7.58 -2.82 -0.98
C ASN A 178 -7.57 -4.29 -1.38
N GLY A 179 -6.90 -4.62 -2.49
CA GLY A 179 -6.87 -5.97 -3.03
C GLY A 179 -5.93 -6.91 -2.27
N LEU A 180 -6.32 -8.19 -2.17
CA LEU A 180 -5.42 -9.29 -1.82
C LEU A 180 -4.69 -9.77 -3.07
N ARG A 181 -3.42 -10.18 -2.94
CA ARG A 181 -2.56 -10.62 -4.05
C ARG A 181 -2.34 -9.53 -5.11
N THR A 182 -2.24 -8.29 -4.63
CA THR A 182 -1.79 -7.12 -5.39
C THR A 182 -0.28 -6.97 -5.29
N ASP A 183 0.28 -5.99 -5.99
CA ASP A 183 1.71 -5.70 -5.92
C ASP A 183 1.95 -4.46 -5.07
N MET A 184 3.05 -4.45 -4.32
CA MET A 184 3.50 -3.34 -3.48
C MET A 184 4.90 -2.91 -3.89
N LEU A 185 5.15 -1.59 -3.88
CA LEU A 185 6.44 -0.99 -4.14
C LEU A 185 6.79 0.00 -3.02
N VAL A 186 8.03 -0.08 -2.53
CA VAL A 186 8.66 0.93 -1.68
C VAL A 186 9.86 1.48 -2.42
N LYS A 187 9.92 2.80 -2.59
CA LYS A 187 11.01 3.50 -3.30
C LYS A 187 11.65 4.53 -2.39
N TYR A 188 12.98 4.49 -2.33
CA TYR A 188 13.75 5.44 -1.53
C TYR A 188 14.36 6.54 -2.37
N GLY A 189 14.32 7.76 -1.83
CA GLY A 189 15.02 8.93 -2.37
C GLY A 189 16.49 8.95 -1.95
N THR A 190 17.13 10.10 -2.14
CA THR A 190 18.48 10.34 -1.68
C THR A 190 18.46 10.83 -0.23
N PRO A 191 19.24 10.24 0.69
CA PRO A 191 19.33 10.70 2.06
C PRO A 191 19.75 12.18 2.14
N ILE A 192 19.06 12.94 2.97
CA ILE A 192 19.32 14.36 3.21
C ILE A 192 20.03 14.47 4.56
N SER A 193 21.31 14.91 4.56
CA SER A 193 22.03 15.25 5.79
C SER A 193 21.49 16.55 6.39
N LEU A 194 21.23 16.55 7.68
CA LEU A 194 20.85 17.77 8.40
C LEU A 194 22.05 18.63 8.81
N LYS A 195 23.26 18.08 8.76
CA LYS A 195 24.47 18.77 9.20
C LYS A 195 24.70 20.15 8.55
N PRO A 196 24.47 20.35 7.24
CA PRO A 196 24.59 21.67 6.60
C PRO A 196 23.59 22.71 7.14
N TYR A 197 22.49 22.26 7.76
CA TYR A 197 21.42 23.12 8.27
C TYR A 197 21.55 23.45 9.77
N TYR A 198 22.51 22.89 10.49
CA TYR A 198 22.63 23.07 11.95
C TYR A 198 22.86 24.53 12.35
N GLU A 199 23.74 25.25 11.66
CA GLU A 199 24.00 26.67 11.96
C GLU A 199 22.78 27.56 11.60
N LEU A 200 22.07 27.21 10.52
CA LEU A 200 20.81 27.88 10.18
C LEU A 200 19.74 27.60 11.23
N TYR A 201 19.65 26.38 11.72
CA TYR A 201 18.69 26.01 12.76
C TYR A 201 18.93 26.77 14.07
N LYS A 202 20.17 26.91 14.53
CA LYS A 202 20.55 27.66 15.75
C LYS A 202 20.08 29.12 15.68
N THR A 203 20.09 29.73 14.50
CA THR A 203 19.76 31.15 14.33
C THR A 203 18.34 31.39 13.84
N LYS A 204 17.83 30.57 12.94
CA LYS A 204 16.52 30.65 12.28
C LYS A 204 15.85 29.28 12.16
N PRO A 205 15.38 28.68 13.27
CA PRO A 205 14.87 27.30 13.31
C PRO A 205 13.77 27.03 12.26
N ARG A 206 12.79 27.94 12.17
CA ARG A 206 11.66 27.77 11.21
C ARG A 206 12.10 27.80 9.76
N THR A 207 13.16 28.55 9.43
CA THR A 207 13.70 28.60 8.06
C THR A 207 14.36 27.27 7.72
N ALA A 208 15.22 26.73 8.59
CA ALA A 208 15.86 25.43 8.40
C ALA A 208 14.84 24.31 8.24
N GLN A 209 13.81 24.28 9.10
CA GLN A 209 12.72 23.29 9.00
C GLN A 209 11.99 23.40 7.66
N ARG A 210 11.68 24.61 7.19
CA ARG A 210 10.98 24.82 5.93
C ARG A 210 11.81 24.37 4.72
N GLU A 211 13.10 24.68 4.70
CA GLU A 211 13.99 24.28 3.61
C GLU A 211 14.12 22.76 3.52
N VAL A 212 14.38 22.09 4.65
CA VAL A 212 14.46 20.63 4.69
C VAL A 212 13.11 19.99 4.31
N ASN A 213 11.99 20.51 4.81
CA ASN A 213 10.66 20.00 4.44
C ASN A 213 10.38 20.14 2.94
N ALA A 214 10.81 21.24 2.31
CA ALA A 214 10.65 21.44 0.87
C ALA A 214 11.42 20.37 0.07
N LEU A 215 12.68 20.09 0.42
CA LEU A 215 13.50 19.07 -0.21
C LEU A 215 12.89 17.66 -0.06
N VAL A 216 12.40 17.31 1.13
CA VAL A 216 11.76 16.01 1.38
C VAL A 216 10.51 15.87 0.53
N ARG A 217 9.64 16.89 0.50
CA ARG A 217 8.41 16.87 -0.30
C ARG A 217 8.69 16.77 -1.80
N GLU A 218 9.68 17.51 -2.30
CA GLU A 218 10.09 17.48 -3.70
C GLU A 218 10.52 16.07 -4.11
N GLN A 219 11.36 15.42 -3.30
CA GLN A 219 11.81 14.05 -3.59
C GLN A 219 10.65 13.06 -3.56
N ILE A 220 9.76 13.12 -2.56
CA ILE A 220 8.62 12.22 -2.46
C ILE A 220 7.67 12.44 -3.65
N LYS A 221 7.31 13.68 -3.96
CA LYS A 221 6.46 14.01 -5.12
C LYS A 221 7.08 13.54 -6.44
N GLY A 222 8.39 13.63 -6.59
CA GLY A 222 9.12 13.14 -7.75
C GLY A 222 9.11 11.61 -7.88
N MET A 223 9.00 10.87 -6.78
CA MET A 223 9.00 9.39 -6.76
C MET A 223 7.62 8.79 -6.95
N MET A 224 6.58 9.39 -6.37
CA MET A 224 5.21 8.86 -6.37
C MET A 224 4.45 9.20 -7.66
N LEU A 225 3.33 8.53 -7.88
CA LEU A 225 2.29 8.98 -8.79
C LEU A 225 1.53 10.14 -8.11
N SER A 226 1.42 11.30 -8.77
CA SER A 226 0.61 12.43 -8.27
C SER A 226 -0.37 12.88 -9.35
N ILE A 227 -1.66 12.82 -9.03
CA ILE A 227 -2.75 13.35 -9.84
C ILE A 227 -3.24 14.62 -9.15
N ASP A 228 -2.71 15.75 -9.57
CA ASP A 228 -2.97 17.06 -8.92
C ASP A 228 -4.36 17.64 -9.31
N ASP A 229 -4.94 17.19 -10.44
CA ASP A 229 -6.29 17.55 -10.86
C ASP A 229 -7.33 16.71 -10.09
N LEU A 230 -7.75 17.23 -8.93
CA LEU A 230 -8.70 16.54 -8.07
C LEU A 230 -10.14 16.58 -8.61
N GLU A 231 -10.47 17.54 -9.48
CA GLU A 231 -11.78 17.64 -10.11
C GLU A 231 -12.01 16.49 -11.09
N HIS A 232 -10.98 16.14 -11.86
CA HIS A 232 -11.03 15.07 -12.86
C HIS A 232 -10.30 13.80 -12.43
N TYR A 233 -10.00 13.67 -11.14
CA TYR A 233 -9.20 12.57 -10.60
C TYR A 233 -9.68 11.19 -11.08
N GLU A 234 -10.98 10.90 -10.96
CA GLU A 234 -11.56 9.59 -11.29
C GLU A 234 -11.40 9.25 -12.78
N ALA A 235 -11.50 10.25 -13.66
CA ALA A 235 -11.32 10.04 -15.09
C ALA A 235 -9.87 9.75 -15.44
N ILE A 236 -8.92 10.49 -14.87
CA ILE A 236 -7.50 10.30 -15.06
C ILE A 236 -7.06 8.94 -14.50
N ASP A 237 -7.58 8.58 -13.32
CA ASP A 237 -7.31 7.30 -12.67
C ASP A 237 -7.86 6.12 -13.49
N TYR A 238 -9.06 6.25 -14.07
CA TYR A 238 -9.61 5.26 -14.99
C TYR A 238 -8.77 5.13 -16.26
N ILE A 239 -8.39 6.25 -16.93
CA ILE A 239 -7.61 6.23 -18.19
C ILE A 239 -6.27 5.51 -18.00
N ARG A 240 -5.57 5.72 -16.86
CA ARG A 240 -4.30 5.04 -16.60
C ARG A 240 -4.47 3.55 -16.28
N GLN A 241 -5.62 3.14 -15.71
CA GLN A 241 -5.86 1.75 -15.30
C GLN A 241 -6.45 0.88 -16.40
N CYS A 242 -7.25 1.47 -17.30
CA CYS A 242 -7.89 0.75 -18.39
C CYS A 242 -6.88 0.24 -19.43
N PRO A 243 -7.30 -0.57 -20.43
CA PRO A 243 -6.40 -1.07 -21.48
C PRO A 243 -5.61 0.02 -22.20
N TYR A 244 -6.14 1.24 -22.33
CA TYR A 244 -5.40 2.37 -22.88
C TYR A 244 -4.09 2.66 -22.12
N GLY A 245 -4.15 2.72 -20.79
CA GLY A 245 -2.96 2.96 -19.97
C GLY A 245 -1.94 1.80 -20.05
N GLN A 246 -2.41 0.57 -20.26
CA GLN A 246 -1.53 -0.57 -20.51
C GLN A 246 -0.85 -0.48 -21.87
N ASP A 247 -1.58 -0.12 -22.92
CA ASP A 247 -1.04 0.07 -24.26
C ASP A 247 -0.11 1.27 -24.34
N PHE A 248 -0.41 2.33 -23.60
CA PHE A 248 0.49 3.47 -23.45
C PHE A 248 1.83 3.03 -22.84
N ALA A 249 1.84 2.18 -21.81
CA ALA A 249 3.07 1.62 -21.24
C ALA A 249 3.86 0.84 -22.31
N ARG A 250 3.21 -0.09 -23.02
CA ARG A 250 3.86 -0.92 -24.06
C ARG A 250 4.46 -0.09 -25.19
N THR A 251 3.77 0.96 -25.64
CA THR A 251 4.28 1.85 -26.69
C THR A 251 5.49 2.68 -26.25
N HIS A 252 5.69 2.85 -24.94
CA HIS A 252 6.86 3.49 -24.35
C HIS A 252 7.94 2.49 -23.92
N GLY A 253 7.84 1.21 -24.33
CA GLY A 253 8.80 0.16 -23.98
C GLY A 253 8.77 -0.27 -22.51
N LEU A 254 7.65 -0.05 -21.84
CA LEU A 254 7.44 -0.39 -20.42
C LEU A 254 6.45 -1.55 -20.28
N ASP A 255 6.73 -2.47 -19.36
CA ASP A 255 5.82 -3.57 -19.05
C ASP A 255 4.76 -3.14 -18.04
N PRO A 256 3.46 -3.12 -18.41
CA PRO A 256 2.39 -2.75 -17.49
C PRO A 256 2.15 -3.77 -16.38
N GLU A 257 2.66 -5.00 -16.49
CA GLU A 257 2.55 -6.03 -15.45
C GLU A 257 3.63 -5.89 -14.37
N GLU A 258 4.68 -5.13 -14.61
CA GLU A 258 5.74 -4.81 -13.67
C GLU A 258 5.46 -3.47 -12.98
N LEU A 259 5.07 -3.50 -11.69
CA LEU A 259 4.62 -2.31 -10.96
C LEU A 259 5.58 -1.11 -11.04
N PRO A 260 6.92 -1.27 -10.94
CA PRO A 260 7.85 -0.15 -11.11
C PRO A 260 7.76 0.51 -12.50
N GLN A 261 7.60 -0.29 -13.55
CA GLN A 261 7.50 0.20 -14.93
C GLN A 261 6.13 0.83 -15.19
N LYS A 262 5.06 0.22 -14.63
CA LYS A 262 3.72 0.79 -14.67
C LYS A 262 3.64 2.14 -13.99
N LEU A 263 4.27 2.30 -12.81
CA LEU A 263 4.37 3.58 -12.12
C LEU A 263 5.03 4.68 -12.99
N GLU A 264 6.14 4.36 -13.65
CA GLU A 264 6.81 5.32 -14.54
C GLU A 264 5.98 5.64 -15.79
N SER A 265 5.26 4.66 -16.33
CA SER A 265 4.30 4.88 -17.42
C SER A 265 3.14 5.76 -16.99
N ASP A 266 2.54 5.48 -15.83
CA ASP A 266 1.41 6.26 -15.30
C ASP A 266 1.81 7.72 -15.05
N LYS A 267 3.00 7.97 -14.52
CA LYS A 267 3.54 9.32 -14.33
C LYS A 267 3.65 10.08 -15.68
N LYS A 268 4.15 9.41 -16.72
CA LYS A 268 4.24 10.01 -18.06
C LYS A 268 2.86 10.31 -18.64
N LEU A 269 1.92 9.38 -18.51
CA LEU A 269 0.56 9.56 -19.02
C LEU A 269 -0.17 10.70 -18.29
N VAL A 270 -0.10 10.73 -16.96
CA VAL A 270 -0.70 11.81 -16.15
C VAL A 270 -0.08 13.16 -16.49
N ALA A 271 1.23 13.24 -16.69
CA ALA A 271 1.90 14.48 -17.11
C ALA A 271 1.44 14.94 -18.51
N ALA A 272 1.28 14.01 -19.47
CA ALA A 272 0.79 14.33 -20.80
C ALA A 272 -0.67 14.81 -20.78
N LEU A 273 -1.52 14.20 -19.96
CA LEU A 273 -2.91 14.65 -19.77
C LEU A 273 -2.97 16.04 -19.11
N ALA A 274 -2.13 16.30 -18.11
CA ALA A 274 -2.05 17.61 -17.46
C ALA A 274 -1.57 18.70 -18.43
N GLU A 275 -0.59 18.40 -19.28
CA GLU A 275 -0.12 19.30 -20.32
C GLU A 275 -1.22 19.58 -21.35
N ALA A 276 -1.96 18.54 -21.79
CA ALA A 276 -3.11 18.70 -22.67
C ALA A 276 -4.19 19.61 -22.06
N SER A 277 -4.52 19.40 -20.78
CA SER A 277 -5.48 20.21 -20.04
C SER A 277 -5.05 21.68 -19.95
N SER A 278 -3.75 21.95 -19.81
CA SER A 278 -3.24 23.33 -19.80
C SER A 278 -3.36 24.05 -21.15
N ARG A 279 -3.44 23.30 -22.28
CA ARG A 279 -3.62 23.85 -23.64
C ARG A 279 -5.10 24.07 -23.98
N ASP A 280 -5.96 23.12 -23.67
CA ASP A 280 -7.41 23.20 -23.88
C ASP A 280 -8.17 22.40 -22.81
N ASN A 281 -8.51 23.09 -21.72
CA ASN A 281 -9.21 22.46 -20.60
C ASN A 281 -10.62 22.01 -20.98
N ALA A 282 -11.30 22.71 -21.89
CA ALA A 282 -12.68 22.38 -22.25
C ALA A 282 -12.77 21.08 -23.07
N GLU A 283 -11.88 20.90 -24.08
CA GLU A 283 -11.77 19.67 -24.87
C GLU A 283 -11.40 18.48 -23.96
N VAL A 284 -10.41 18.65 -23.08
CA VAL A 284 -9.94 17.59 -22.18
C VAL A 284 -11.00 17.21 -21.16
N SER A 285 -11.70 18.17 -20.55
CA SER A 285 -12.80 17.88 -19.60
C SER A 285 -13.96 17.12 -20.28
N ALA A 286 -14.26 17.40 -21.54
CA ALA A 286 -15.26 16.63 -22.29
C ALA A 286 -14.80 15.16 -22.49
N ILE A 287 -13.52 14.94 -22.79
CA ILE A 287 -12.95 13.59 -22.92
C ILE A 287 -12.97 12.85 -21.59
N TYR A 288 -12.69 13.51 -20.48
CA TYR A 288 -12.80 12.92 -19.13
C TYR A 288 -14.24 12.49 -18.80
N GLY A 289 -15.24 13.30 -19.19
CA GLY A 289 -16.65 12.92 -19.06
C GLY A 289 -17.02 11.68 -19.91
N GLU A 290 -16.48 11.57 -21.14
CA GLU A 290 -16.64 10.39 -21.98
C GLU A 290 -15.97 9.14 -21.37
N ALA A 291 -14.80 9.29 -20.75
CA ALA A 291 -14.07 8.21 -20.09
C ALA A 291 -14.88 7.63 -18.92
N LEU A 292 -15.40 8.46 -18.03
CA LEU A 292 -16.25 8.00 -16.91
C LEU A 292 -17.55 7.36 -17.40
N SER A 293 -18.13 7.89 -18.49
CA SER A 293 -19.32 7.31 -19.10
C SER A 293 -19.03 5.95 -19.75
N MET A 294 -17.80 5.73 -20.27
CA MET A 294 -17.36 4.43 -20.78
C MET A 294 -17.15 3.42 -19.66
N GLU A 295 -16.45 3.80 -18.58
CA GLU A 295 -16.29 2.99 -17.37
C GLU A 295 -17.63 2.51 -16.83
N LYS A 296 -18.58 3.44 -16.69
CA LYS A 296 -19.94 3.13 -16.21
C LYS A 296 -20.64 2.11 -17.12
N ALA A 297 -20.56 2.29 -18.43
CA ALA A 297 -21.19 1.39 -19.40
C ALA A 297 -20.62 -0.03 -19.35
N VAL A 298 -19.30 -0.19 -19.22
CA VAL A 298 -18.63 -1.48 -19.05
C VAL A 298 -19.05 -2.16 -17.73
N ARG A 299 -19.08 -1.39 -16.66
CA ARG A 299 -19.49 -1.87 -15.33
C ARG A 299 -20.97 -2.32 -15.31
N GLU A 300 -21.86 -1.56 -15.92
CA GLU A 300 -23.30 -1.92 -16.03
C GLU A 300 -23.51 -3.17 -16.91
N ALA A 301 -22.70 -3.34 -17.95
CA ALA A 301 -22.72 -4.58 -18.75
C ALA A 301 -22.18 -5.79 -17.93
N GLY A 302 -21.50 -5.56 -16.82
CA GLY A 302 -20.92 -6.59 -15.95
C GLY A 302 -19.86 -7.44 -16.62
N ILE A 303 -19.09 -6.83 -17.54
CA ILE A 303 -17.99 -7.43 -18.29
C ILE A 303 -16.67 -6.77 -17.93
N ARG A 304 -15.56 -7.36 -18.37
CA ARG A 304 -14.24 -6.71 -18.33
C ARG A 304 -14.01 -5.97 -19.63
N GLU A 305 -13.31 -4.87 -19.63
CA GLU A 305 -13.07 -4.07 -20.85
C GLU A 305 -12.34 -4.84 -21.93
N GLN A 306 -11.43 -5.75 -21.54
CA GLN A 306 -10.74 -6.66 -22.46
C GLN A 306 -11.70 -7.57 -23.29
N HIS A 307 -12.95 -7.79 -22.83
CA HIS A 307 -13.94 -8.53 -23.60
C HIS A 307 -14.41 -7.76 -24.85
N LEU A 308 -14.12 -6.46 -24.92
CA LEU A 308 -14.37 -5.67 -26.12
C LEU A 308 -13.42 -6.05 -27.28
N ASP A 309 -12.23 -6.53 -26.95
CA ASP A 309 -11.25 -6.99 -27.94
C ASP A 309 -11.42 -8.47 -28.29
N ALA A 310 -11.59 -9.31 -27.27
CA ALA A 310 -11.71 -10.74 -27.42
C ALA A 310 -12.79 -11.33 -26.50
N VAL A 311 -13.83 -11.88 -27.09
CA VAL A 311 -14.89 -12.61 -26.37
C VAL A 311 -14.45 -14.06 -26.19
N PRO A 312 -14.53 -14.65 -24.99
CA PRO A 312 -14.21 -16.06 -24.78
C PRO A 312 -15.10 -16.97 -25.66
N GLY A 313 -14.48 -17.96 -26.28
CA GLY A 313 -15.23 -18.99 -27.00
C GLY A 313 -16.11 -19.82 -26.06
N LYS A 314 -17.25 -20.30 -26.53
CA LYS A 314 -18.14 -21.16 -25.72
C LYS A 314 -17.43 -22.39 -25.13
N GLY A 315 -16.50 -22.98 -25.87
CA GLY A 315 -15.69 -24.12 -25.39
C GLY A 315 -14.84 -23.75 -24.19
N ASN A 316 -14.26 -22.54 -24.17
CA ASN A 316 -13.48 -22.04 -23.02
C ASN A 316 -14.36 -21.84 -21.78
N VAL A 317 -15.57 -21.30 -21.94
CA VAL A 317 -16.53 -21.13 -20.84
C VAL A 317 -16.97 -22.48 -20.27
N VAL A 318 -17.22 -23.49 -21.14
CA VAL A 318 -17.54 -24.85 -20.68
C VAL A 318 -16.35 -25.48 -19.96
N ALA A 319 -15.13 -25.30 -20.45
CA ALA A 319 -13.92 -25.82 -19.79
C ALA A 319 -13.70 -25.16 -18.43
N GLN A 320 -13.89 -23.83 -18.31
CA GLN A 320 -13.84 -23.14 -17.03
C GLN A 320 -14.85 -23.69 -16.03
N LEU A 321 -16.11 -23.93 -16.45
CA LEU A 321 -17.13 -24.53 -15.59
C LEU A 321 -16.71 -25.92 -15.13
N ALA A 322 -16.18 -26.75 -16.03
CA ALA A 322 -15.71 -28.09 -15.67
C ALA A 322 -14.58 -28.06 -14.63
N VAL A 323 -13.61 -27.13 -14.77
CA VAL A 323 -12.54 -26.95 -13.80
C VAL A 323 -13.09 -26.46 -12.45
N LEU A 324 -14.01 -25.51 -12.44
CA LEU A 324 -14.65 -25.04 -11.20
C LEU A 324 -15.39 -26.19 -10.49
N LEU A 325 -16.14 -27.00 -11.20
CA LEU A 325 -16.85 -28.15 -10.62
C LEU A 325 -15.87 -29.22 -10.09
N LEU A 326 -14.79 -29.50 -10.81
CA LEU A 326 -13.74 -30.43 -10.37
C LEU A 326 -13.06 -29.97 -9.06
N LEU A 327 -12.82 -28.68 -8.91
CA LEU A 327 -12.17 -28.11 -7.74
C LEU A 327 -13.12 -27.78 -6.58
N ALA A 328 -14.43 -27.85 -6.81
CA ALA A 328 -15.44 -27.54 -5.76
C ALA A 328 -15.28 -28.34 -4.45
N PRO A 329 -14.97 -29.67 -4.46
CA PRO A 329 -14.74 -30.39 -3.21
C PRO A 329 -13.55 -29.83 -2.40
N LEU A 330 -12.46 -29.45 -3.08
CA LEU A 330 -11.32 -28.82 -2.43
C LEU A 330 -11.68 -27.43 -1.88
N ALA A 331 -12.49 -26.66 -2.61
CA ALA A 331 -12.97 -25.35 -2.14
C ALA A 331 -13.84 -25.49 -0.89
N VAL A 332 -14.75 -26.46 -0.84
CA VAL A 332 -15.54 -26.77 0.37
C VAL A 332 -14.63 -27.10 1.57
N PHE A 333 -13.58 -27.89 1.34
CA PHE A 333 -12.60 -28.21 2.38
C PHE A 333 -11.80 -26.98 2.82
N ALA A 334 -11.43 -26.10 1.90
CA ALA A 334 -10.68 -24.87 2.16
C ALA A 334 -11.50 -23.78 2.86
N LEU A 335 -12.85 -23.88 2.87
CA LEU A 335 -13.71 -22.92 3.56
C LEU A 335 -13.41 -22.84 5.08
N TRP A 336 -13.05 -23.97 5.72
CA TRP A 336 -12.77 -23.98 7.15
C TRP A 336 -11.72 -22.95 7.60
N PRO A 337 -10.50 -22.89 7.00
CA PRO A 337 -9.54 -21.86 7.33
C PRO A 337 -9.86 -20.49 6.69
N ALA A 338 -10.50 -20.47 5.52
CA ALA A 338 -10.71 -19.26 4.75
C ALA A 338 -11.83 -18.37 5.33
N LEU A 339 -12.92 -18.97 5.83
CA LEU A 339 -14.05 -18.22 6.36
C LEU A 339 -13.66 -17.23 7.47
N PRO A 340 -12.97 -17.63 8.56
CA PRO A 340 -12.57 -16.69 9.60
C PRO A 340 -11.55 -15.66 9.08
N ALA A 341 -10.63 -16.07 8.20
CA ALA A 341 -9.62 -15.20 7.62
C ALA A 341 -10.20 -14.08 6.73
N TRP A 342 -11.41 -14.27 6.22
CA TRP A 342 -12.07 -13.32 5.33
C TRP A 342 -13.21 -12.56 5.98
N PHE A 343 -14.11 -13.28 6.68
CA PHE A 343 -15.31 -12.66 7.24
C PHE A 343 -15.01 -11.80 8.45
N ILE A 344 -14.07 -12.21 9.32
CA ILE A 344 -13.75 -11.43 10.51
C ILE A 344 -13.12 -10.07 10.12
N PRO A 345 -12.05 -10.00 9.30
CA PRO A 345 -11.50 -8.72 8.87
C PRO A 345 -12.51 -7.87 8.09
N LYS A 346 -13.29 -8.50 7.20
CA LYS A 346 -14.33 -7.79 6.44
C LYS A 346 -15.40 -7.17 7.35
N TYR A 347 -15.84 -7.89 8.39
CA TYR A 347 -16.81 -7.37 9.36
C TYR A 347 -16.31 -6.08 10.03
N PHE A 348 -15.01 -6.00 10.36
CA PHE A 348 -14.41 -4.78 10.92
C PHE A 348 -14.19 -3.70 9.86
N ALA A 349 -13.72 -4.08 8.67
CA ALA A 349 -13.52 -3.16 7.55
C ALA A 349 -14.81 -2.46 7.09
N ASP A 350 -15.91 -3.20 7.00
CA ASP A 350 -17.22 -2.65 6.61
C ASP A 350 -17.77 -1.64 7.63
N ARG A 351 -17.30 -1.67 8.87
CA ARG A 351 -17.71 -0.79 9.97
C ARG A 351 -16.71 0.33 10.25
N ALA A 352 -15.55 0.30 9.63
CA ALA A 352 -14.59 1.36 9.76
C ALA A 352 -15.10 2.64 9.09
N GLU A 353 -14.94 3.79 9.76
CA GLU A 353 -15.25 5.10 9.19
C GLU A 353 -14.40 5.37 7.95
N ASP A 354 -13.15 4.94 7.96
CA ASP A 354 -12.20 5.08 6.87
C ASP A 354 -11.92 3.72 6.23
N LYS A 355 -12.30 3.56 4.98
CA LYS A 355 -12.13 2.32 4.20
C LYS A 355 -10.67 1.96 3.93
N MET A 356 -9.74 2.91 4.05
CA MET A 356 -8.31 2.65 3.92
C MET A 356 -7.77 1.70 5.01
N PHE A 357 -8.49 1.55 6.12
CA PHE A 357 -8.17 0.52 7.13
C PHE A 357 -8.52 -0.91 6.71
N SER A 358 -9.20 -1.12 5.59
CA SER A 358 -9.61 -2.47 5.15
C SER A 358 -8.42 -3.42 5.04
N GLY A 359 -7.34 -3.00 4.34
CA GLY A 359 -6.09 -3.77 4.25
C GLY A 359 -5.44 -4.01 5.60
N THR A 360 -5.45 -2.99 6.47
CA THR A 360 -4.94 -3.09 7.85
C THR A 360 -5.68 -4.17 8.65
N PHE A 361 -7.01 -4.19 8.61
CA PHE A 361 -7.78 -5.21 9.31
C PHE A 361 -7.48 -6.61 8.77
N VAL A 362 -7.37 -6.76 7.44
CA VAL A 362 -7.03 -8.06 6.85
C VAL A 362 -5.68 -8.56 7.35
N ILE A 363 -4.63 -7.75 7.30
CA ILE A 363 -3.29 -8.18 7.71
C ILE A 363 -3.21 -8.33 9.24
N ALA A 364 -3.63 -7.31 10.01
CA ALA A 364 -3.46 -7.31 11.45
C ALA A 364 -4.27 -8.41 12.13
N LEU A 365 -5.55 -8.58 11.79
CA LEU A 365 -6.38 -9.61 12.41
C LEU A 365 -5.93 -11.01 12.01
N ASN A 366 -5.55 -11.23 10.76
CA ASN A 366 -5.00 -12.51 10.35
C ASN A 366 -3.65 -12.80 11.02
N ALA A 367 -2.74 -11.84 11.08
CA ALA A 367 -1.42 -12.03 11.66
C ALA A 367 -1.45 -12.22 13.18
N LEU A 368 -2.26 -11.44 13.90
CA LEU A 368 -2.21 -11.40 15.37
C LEU A 368 -3.20 -12.36 16.02
N PHE A 369 -4.31 -12.68 15.36
CA PHE A 369 -5.40 -13.45 15.99
C PHE A 369 -5.79 -14.68 15.18
N ILE A 370 -6.16 -14.54 13.91
CA ILE A 370 -6.82 -15.63 13.18
C ILE A 370 -5.83 -16.75 12.90
N PHE A 371 -4.72 -16.50 12.25
CA PHE A 371 -3.74 -17.54 11.96
C PHE A 371 -3.15 -18.18 13.23
N PRO A 372 -2.74 -17.44 14.27
CA PRO A 372 -2.30 -18.07 15.52
C PRO A 372 -3.40 -18.85 16.24
N VAL A 373 -4.56 -18.24 16.48
CA VAL A 373 -5.63 -18.86 17.29
C VAL A 373 -6.27 -20.03 16.55
N PHE A 374 -6.73 -19.82 15.30
CA PHE A 374 -7.31 -20.90 14.50
C PHE A 374 -6.27 -21.96 14.14
N GLY A 375 -5.02 -21.57 13.95
CA GLY A 375 -3.92 -22.51 13.77
C GLY A 375 -3.77 -23.45 14.98
N ILE A 376 -3.75 -22.91 16.20
CA ILE A 376 -3.68 -23.71 17.44
C ILE A 376 -4.92 -24.60 17.60
N VAL A 377 -6.11 -24.05 17.44
CA VAL A 377 -7.37 -24.81 17.55
C VAL A 377 -7.40 -25.95 16.53
N THR A 378 -7.10 -25.65 15.28
CA THR A 378 -7.05 -26.64 14.19
C THR A 378 -5.97 -27.71 14.45
N PHE A 379 -4.79 -27.28 14.94
CA PHE A 379 -3.73 -28.20 15.33
C PHE A 379 -4.20 -29.21 16.38
N ILE A 380 -4.82 -28.71 17.46
CA ILE A 380 -5.33 -29.56 18.56
C ILE A 380 -6.40 -30.54 18.04
N ILE A 381 -7.38 -30.04 17.28
CA ILE A 381 -8.45 -30.88 16.73
C ILE A 381 -7.86 -31.97 15.83
N THR A 382 -6.95 -31.61 14.93
CA THR A 382 -6.35 -32.55 13.98
C THR A 382 -5.41 -33.54 14.70
N LEU A 383 -4.67 -33.07 15.72
CA LEU A 383 -3.79 -33.92 16.54
C LEU A 383 -4.59 -35.06 17.21
N VAL A 384 -5.73 -34.70 17.80
CA VAL A 384 -6.59 -35.69 18.51
C VAL A 384 -7.24 -36.68 17.55
N ASN A 385 -7.68 -36.22 16.37
CA ASN A 385 -8.42 -37.07 15.43
C ASN A 385 -7.56 -37.82 14.42
N SER A 386 -6.37 -37.27 14.04
CA SER A 386 -5.59 -37.79 12.91
C SER A 386 -4.08 -37.86 13.18
N GLY A 387 -3.64 -37.49 14.38
CA GLY A 387 -2.24 -37.58 14.82
C GLY A 387 -1.38 -36.38 14.43
N PHE A 388 -0.15 -36.41 14.94
CA PHE A 388 0.79 -35.25 14.89
C PHE A 388 1.16 -34.81 13.46
N VAL A 389 1.48 -35.77 12.58
CA VAL A 389 1.91 -35.44 11.21
C VAL A 389 0.78 -34.74 10.44
N ALA A 390 -0.45 -35.23 10.58
CA ALA A 390 -1.62 -34.61 9.95
C ALA A 390 -1.86 -33.19 10.51
N ALA A 391 -1.71 -32.99 11.83
CA ALA A 391 -1.88 -31.71 12.47
C ALA A 391 -0.86 -30.66 11.96
N VAL A 392 0.41 -31.03 11.89
CA VAL A 392 1.46 -30.18 11.35
C VAL A 392 1.22 -29.86 9.88
N ALA A 393 0.90 -30.87 9.06
CA ALA A 393 0.65 -30.69 7.64
C ALA A 393 -0.54 -29.74 7.38
N TYR A 394 -1.64 -29.91 8.13
CA TYR A 394 -2.82 -29.07 7.94
C TYR A 394 -2.58 -27.61 8.32
N VAL A 395 -1.91 -27.35 9.46
CA VAL A 395 -1.56 -25.98 9.86
C VAL A 395 -0.57 -25.33 8.88
N ALA A 396 0.39 -26.10 8.35
CA ALA A 396 1.30 -25.60 7.32
C ALA A 396 0.58 -25.24 6.00
N LEU A 397 -0.50 -25.96 5.67
CA LEU A 397 -1.32 -25.69 4.48
C LEU A 397 -2.32 -24.54 4.67
N PHE A 398 -2.57 -24.09 5.91
CA PHE A 398 -3.58 -23.10 6.23
C PHE A 398 -3.52 -21.82 5.35
N PRO A 399 -2.36 -21.14 5.20
CA PRO A 399 -2.27 -19.99 4.31
C PRO A 399 -2.53 -20.34 2.84
N ALA A 400 -2.07 -21.50 2.39
CA ALA A 400 -2.27 -21.95 1.02
C ALA A 400 -3.74 -22.23 0.71
N LEU A 401 -4.48 -22.82 1.67
CA LEU A 401 -5.92 -23.06 1.54
C LEU A 401 -6.70 -21.73 1.49
N CYS A 402 -6.31 -20.73 2.31
CA CYS A 402 -6.91 -19.40 2.24
C CYS A 402 -6.67 -18.73 0.89
N LEU A 403 -5.45 -18.84 0.34
CA LEU A 403 -5.12 -18.29 -0.99
C LEU A 403 -5.85 -19.04 -2.11
N PHE A 404 -5.97 -20.36 -2.00
CA PHE A 404 -6.72 -21.16 -2.96
C PHE A 404 -8.19 -20.72 -2.99
N GLU A 405 -8.83 -20.55 -1.84
CA GLU A 405 -10.23 -20.13 -1.75
C GLU A 405 -10.43 -18.73 -2.32
N TRP A 406 -9.48 -17.81 -2.06
CA TRP A 406 -9.50 -16.50 -2.70
C TRP A 406 -9.41 -16.59 -4.24
N ALA A 407 -8.50 -17.44 -4.75
CA ALA A 407 -8.35 -17.64 -6.19
C ALA A 407 -9.61 -18.28 -6.80
N TYR A 408 -10.19 -19.26 -6.09
CA TYR A 408 -11.41 -19.94 -6.53
C TYR A 408 -12.61 -18.98 -6.60
N ALA A 409 -12.80 -18.14 -5.58
CA ALA A 409 -13.83 -17.10 -5.61
C ALA A 409 -13.60 -16.06 -6.72
N ARG A 410 -12.35 -15.75 -7.04
CA ARG A 410 -11.99 -14.90 -8.18
C ARG A 410 -12.34 -15.58 -9.51
N TRP A 411 -12.00 -16.85 -9.69
CA TRP A 411 -12.33 -17.60 -10.90
C TRP A 411 -13.84 -17.71 -11.13
N ILE A 412 -14.65 -17.88 -10.09
CA ILE A 412 -16.11 -17.83 -10.19
C ILE A 412 -16.57 -16.47 -10.75
N ARG A 413 -16.03 -15.37 -10.24
CA ARG A 413 -16.37 -14.02 -10.74
C ARG A 413 -15.97 -13.83 -12.21
N GLU A 414 -14.75 -14.26 -12.57
CA GLU A 414 -14.26 -14.19 -13.94
C GLU A 414 -15.13 -15.04 -14.87
N PHE A 415 -15.49 -16.25 -14.48
CA PHE A 415 -16.43 -17.11 -15.21
C PHE A 415 -17.79 -16.43 -15.45
N ILE A 416 -18.37 -15.80 -14.42
CA ILE A 416 -19.64 -15.08 -14.55
C ILE A 416 -19.51 -13.92 -15.56
N GLN A 417 -18.39 -13.18 -15.53
CA GLN A 417 -18.13 -12.11 -16.48
C GLN A 417 -17.95 -12.63 -17.91
N ASP A 418 -17.27 -13.75 -18.09
CA ASP A 418 -17.08 -14.41 -19.38
C ASP A 418 -18.42 -14.90 -19.97
N VAL A 419 -19.29 -15.50 -19.15
CA VAL A 419 -20.66 -15.87 -19.55
C VAL A 419 -21.47 -14.63 -19.99
N LYS A 420 -21.39 -13.53 -19.23
CA LYS A 420 -22.05 -12.28 -19.60
C LYS A 420 -21.52 -11.71 -20.92
N ALA A 421 -20.20 -11.75 -21.14
CA ALA A 421 -19.58 -11.29 -22.38
C ALA A 421 -20.04 -12.11 -23.59
N VAL A 422 -20.09 -13.45 -23.48
CA VAL A 422 -20.62 -14.33 -24.53
C VAL A 422 -22.10 -14.02 -24.84
N ASN A 423 -22.89 -13.71 -23.84
CA ASN A 423 -24.30 -13.34 -24.06
C ASN A 423 -24.43 -11.92 -24.67
N ALA A 424 -23.66 -10.95 -24.21
CA ALA A 424 -23.64 -9.60 -24.73
C ALA A 424 -23.14 -9.52 -26.19
N SER A 425 -22.27 -10.45 -26.60
CA SER A 425 -21.79 -10.51 -27.99
C SER A 425 -22.91 -10.78 -29.00
N LYS A 426 -23.97 -11.50 -28.60
CA LYS A 426 -25.11 -11.82 -29.45
C LYS A 426 -26.05 -10.65 -29.67
N SER A 427 -26.09 -9.67 -28.77
CA SER A 427 -26.97 -8.52 -28.82
C SER A 427 -26.39 -7.30 -29.58
N GLY A 428 -25.14 -7.39 -30.05
CA GLY A 428 -24.44 -6.26 -30.65
C GLY A 428 -23.94 -5.21 -29.66
N LEU A 429 -24.21 -5.37 -28.36
CA LEU A 429 -23.79 -4.45 -27.31
C LEU A 429 -22.28 -4.25 -27.30
N LEU A 430 -21.50 -5.34 -27.39
CA LEU A 430 -20.04 -5.28 -27.38
C LEU A 430 -19.47 -4.49 -28.54
N ALA A 431 -20.05 -4.65 -29.74
CA ALA A 431 -19.62 -3.90 -30.93
C ALA A 431 -19.84 -2.38 -30.75
N GLY A 432 -20.99 -2.00 -30.16
CA GLY A 432 -21.29 -0.61 -29.83
C GLY A 432 -20.32 -0.02 -28.81
N LEU A 433 -20.05 -0.74 -27.72
CA LEU A 433 -19.11 -0.32 -26.67
C LEU A 433 -17.68 -0.24 -27.22
N ARG A 434 -17.24 -1.21 -28.03
CA ARG A 434 -15.93 -1.21 -28.69
C ARG A 434 -15.75 0.04 -29.55
N LYS A 435 -16.70 0.33 -30.44
CA LYS A 435 -16.65 1.53 -31.29
C LYS A 435 -16.54 2.81 -30.48
N ARG A 436 -17.28 2.91 -29.38
CA ARG A 436 -17.24 4.04 -28.47
C ARG A 436 -15.89 4.16 -27.77
N ARG A 437 -15.33 3.06 -27.26
CA ARG A 437 -14.00 3.01 -26.63
C ARG A 437 -12.91 3.43 -27.61
N ASP A 438 -12.92 2.88 -28.83
CA ASP A 438 -11.91 3.16 -29.83
C ASP A 438 -11.93 4.62 -30.25
N ALA A 439 -13.14 5.22 -30.35
CA ALA A 439 -13.29 6.67 -30.58
C ALA A 439 -12.73 7.50 -29.41
N LEU A 440 -12.97 7.10 -28.16
CA LEU A 440 -12.40 7.74 -26.97
C LEU A 440 -10.87 7.68 -26.99
N TYR A 441 -10.30 6.51 -27.26
CA TYR A 441 -8.83 6.32 -27.31
C TYR A 441 -8.18 7.19 -28.38
N GLY A 442 -8.79 7.28 -29.57
CA GLY A 442 -8.33 8.18 -30.64
C GLY A 442 -8.37 9.67 -30.25
N LYS A 443 -9.36 10.09 -29.42
CA LYS A 443 -9.38 11.45 -28.89
C LYS A 443 -8.28 11.69 -27.87
N ILE A 444 -8.03 10.70 -26.98
CA ILE A 444 -6.95 10.79 -25.99
C ILE A 444 -5.60 10.88 -26.74
N ASP A 445 -5.34 10.02 -27.72
CA ASP A 445 -4.11 10.09 -28.54
C ASP A 445 -3.91 11.47 -29.16
N LYS A 446 -4.96 12.05 -29.72
CA LYS A 446 -4.90 13.37 -30.34
C LYS A 446 -4.50 14.47 -29.35
N ILE A 447 -5.07 14.49 -28.14
CA ILE A 447 -4.77 15.55 -27.15
C ILE A 447 -3.38 15.41 -26.54
N ILE A 448 -2.86 14.20 -26.38
CA ILE A 448 -1.50 13.98 -25.86
C ILE A 448 -0.42 13.98 -26.94
N GLY A 449 -0.79 14.14 -28.23
CA GLY A 449 0.16 14.26 -29.35
C GLY A 449 0.79 12.93 -29.78
N LYS A 450 0.04 11.84 -29.66
CA LYS A 450 0.45 10.48 -30.05
C LYS A 450 -0.07 10.11 -31.45
#